data_e6d1a27a721b680d2d741fd1b392b6c5
#
_entry.id   e6d1a27a721b680d2d741fd1b392b6c5
#
_cell.length_a   1.000
_cell.length_b   1.000
_cell.length_c   1.000
_cell.angle_alpha   90.00
_cell.angle_beta   90.00
_cell.angle_gamma   90.00
#
_symmetry.space_group_name_H-M   'P 1'
#
loop_
_entity.id
_entity.type
_entity.pdbx_description
1 polymer ?
#
loop_
_entity_poly.entity_id
_entity_poly.type
_entity_poly.pdbx_seq_one_letter_code
_entity_poly.pdbx_strand_id
1 'polypeptide(L)'
;MRPDTETLLRRVADRVERAIRERDCPAIVGLQGDRSLVMSDYDYLRDEATATAFEHRVAEKANEIHTRRFAFVVPQVWVFGEGVISGRAVSNHPLREGEQEVIAWITYDADDGVDYGYLPYTRRPGGEPVFGDHALITAPVEPYDAYPGRMLLRALTEDPGGTSLDHEL
;
A
#
# COMPACT_ATOMS: atom_id res chain seq x y z
N MET A 1 -15.19 -6.40 -0.52
CA MET A 1 -14.66 -5.30 -1.36
C MET A 1 -15.60 -5.03 -2.52
N ARG A 2 -15.93 -3.78 -2.76
CA ARG A 2 -16.80 -3.40 -3.89
C ARG A 2 -16.11 -3.60 -5.23
N PRO A 3 -16.86 -3.89 -6.31
CA PRO A 3 -16.27 -4.10 -7.64
C PRO A 3 -15.41 -2.92 -8.13
N ASP A 4 -15.83 -1.68 -7.86
CA ASP A 4 -15.07 -0.50 -8.26
C ASP A 4 -13.74 -0.39 -7.53
N THR A 5 -13.71 -0.75 -6.25
CA THR A 5 -12.48 -0.78 -5.45
C THR A 5 -11.55 -1.88 -5.93
N GLU A 6 -12.10 -3.04 -6.25
CA GLU A 6 -11.34 -4.15 -6.81
C GLU A 6 -10.71 -3.79 -8.15
N THR A 7 -11.47 -3.10 -9.02
CA THR A 7 -10.97 -2.63 -10.31
C THR A 7 -9.83 -1.64 -10.13
N LEU A 8 -9.96 -0.71 -9.17
CA LEU A 8 -8.91 0.25 -8.85
C LEU A 8 -7.65 -0.47 -8.35
N LEU A 9 -7.81 -1.42 -7.42
CA LEU A 9 -6.70 -2.21 -6.89
C LEU A 9 -5.95 -2.92 -8.02
N ARG A 10 -6.67 -3.58 -8.92
CA ARG A 10 -6.05 -4.29 -10.04
C ARG A 10 -5.24 -3.36 -10.94
N ARG A 11 -5.77 -2.19 -11.24
CA ARG A 11 -5.06 -1.19 -12.07
C ARG A 11 -3.75 -0.77 -11.42
N VAL A 12 -3.79 -0.45 -10.12
CA VAL A 12 -2.60 0.00 -9.39
C VAL A 12 -1.62 -1.15 -9.23
N ALA A 13 -2.09 -2.32 -8.85
CA ALA A 13 -1.24 -3.52 -8.71
C ALA A 13 -0.56 -3.89 -10.03
N ASP A 14 -1.27 -3.82 -11.15
CA ASP A 14 -0.69 -4.09 -12.48
C ASP A 14 0.46 -3.15 -12.80
N ARG A 15 0.37 -1.89 -12.38
CA ARG A 15 1.46 -0.92 -12.56
C ARG A 15 2.69 -1.29 -11.70
N VAL A 16 2.46 -1.73 -10.47
CA VAL A 16 3.55 -2.20 -9.60
C VAL A 16 4.19 -3.48 -10.16
N GLU A 17 3.38 -4.43 -10.61
CA GLU A 17 3.88 -5.66 -11.26
C GLU A 17 4.75 -5.34 -12.47
N ARG A 18 4.33 -4.40 -13.29
CA ARG A 18 5.11 -3.97 -14.46
C ARG A 18 6.43 -3.34 -14.05
N ALA A 19 6.42 -2.50 -13.01
CA ALA A 19 7.63 -1.90 -12.48
C ALA A 19 8.60 -2.96 -11.94
N ILE A 20 8.10 -3.96 -11.23
CA ILE A 20 8.91 -5.07 -10.72
C ILE A 20 9.57 -5.85 -11.86
N ARG A 21 8.85 -6.08 -12.96
CA ARG A 21 9.42 -6.70 -14.17
C ARG A 21 10.56 -5.87 -14.76
N GLU A 22 10.50 -4.56 -14.62
CA GLU A 22 11.53 -3.61 -15.05
C GLU A 22 12.60 -3.38 -13.98
N ARG A 23 12.59 -4.16 -12.89
CA ARG A 23 13.52 -4.11 -11.76
C ARG A 23 13.41 -2.83 -10.92
N ASP A 24 12.22 -2.23 -10.89
CA ASP A 24 11.90 -1.10 -10.02
C ASP A 24 10.97 -1.54 -8.90
N CYS A 25 10.94 -0.78 -7.80
CA CYS A 25 10.12 -1.08 -6.64
C CYS A 25 9.40 0.18 -6.15
N PRO A 26 8.46 0.74 -6.93
CA PRO A 26 7.76 1.94 -6.53
C PRO A 26 6.61 1.67 -5.57
N ALA A 27 6.24 2.71 -4.79
CA ALA A 27 4.91 2.82 -4.22
C ALA A 27 4.02 3.48 -5.27
N ILE A 28 2.84 2.94 -5.50
CA ILE A 28 1.86 3.51 -6.44
C ILE A 28 0.50 3.60 -5.75
N VAL A 29 -0.14 4.76 -5.91
CA VAL A 29 -1.45 5.05 -5.31
C VAL A 29 -2.42 5.47 -6.39
N GLY A 30 -3.60 4.87 -6.38
CA GLY A 30 -4.72 5.33 -7.19
C GLY A 30 -5.75 6.01 -6.28
N LEU A 31 -6.15 7.21 -6.63
CA LEU A 31 -7.15 8.00 -5.92
C LEU A 31 -8.35 8.23 -6.82
N GLN A 32 -9.55 8.09 -6.28
CA GLN A 32 -10.80 8.39 -6.98
C GLN A 32 -11.70 9.25 -6.10
N GLY A 33 -12.01 10.43 -6.59
CA GLY A 33 -12.89 11.41 -5.96
C GLY A 33 -13.53 12.24 -7.05
N ASP A 34 -13.42 13.57 -6.99
CA ASP A 34 -13.91 14.47 -8.05
C ASP A 34 -13.27 14.15 -9.40
N ARG A 35 -12.09 13.57 -9.37
CA ARG A 35 -11.38 13.02 -10.54
C ARG A 35 -10.55 11.84 -10.13
N SER A 36 -10.02 11.10 -11.08
CA SER A 36 -9.10 9.99 -10.84
C SER A 36 -7.67 10.48 -10.99
N LEU A 37 -6.78 10.01 -10.11
CA LEU A 37 -5.38 10.39 -10.09
C LEU A 37 -4.52 9.20 -9.69
N VAL A 38 -3.37 9.03 -10.34
CA VAL A 38 -2.36 8.04 -9.97
C VAL A 38 -1.08 8.76 -9.60
N MET A 39 -0.52 8.44 -8.44
CA MET A 39 0.74 8.99 -7.95
C MET A 39 1.73 7.86 -7.70
N SER A 40 2.99 8.08 -8.04
CA SER A 40 4.04 7.08 -7.90
C SER A 40 5.29 7.70 -7.28
N ASP A 41 6.01 6.91 -6.49
CA ASP A 41 7.32 7.29 -5.97
C ASP A 41 8.26 6.10 -6.09
N TYR A 42 9.28 6.23 -6.90
CA TYR A 42 10.27 5.18 -7.15
C TYR A 42 11.37 5.15 -6.07
N ASP A 43 11.38 6.13 -5.17
CA ASP A 43 12.32 6.24 -4.04
C ASP A 43 11.65 5.94 -2.69
N TYR A 44 10.39 5.53 -2.69
CA TYR A 44 9.61 5.30 -1.46
C TYR A 44 10.32 4.35 -0.49
N LEU A 45 10.98 3.32 -0.99
CA LEU A 45 11.66 2.32 -0.17
C LEU A 45 13.09 2.71 0.21
N ARG A 46 13.57 3.88 -0.22
CA ARG A 46 14.94 4.33 0.06
C ARG A 46 15.16 4.62 1.54
N ASP A 47 14.24 5.34 2.17
CA ASP A 47 14.27 5.67 3.58
C ASP A 47 12.89 6.12 4.08
N GLU A 48 12.76 6.19 5.39
CA GLU A 48 11.51 6.57 6.05
C GLU A 48 11.10 8.01 5.74
N ALA A 49 12.07 8.93 5.66
CA ALA A 49 11.79 10.34 5.36
C ALA A 49 11.17 10.50 3.96
N THR A 50 11.68 9.77 2.98
CA THR A 50 11.15 9.77 1.61
C THR A 50 9.73 9.19 1.58
N ALA A 51 9.51 8.08 2.26
CA ALA A 51 8.19 7.47 2.36
C ALA A 51 7.17 8.42 3.00
N THR A 52 7.54 9.04 4.11
CA THR A 52 6.69 10.00 4.81
C THR A 52 6.34 11.20 3.93
N ALA A 53 7.32 11.74 3.21
CA ALA A 53 7.10 12.88 2.30
C ALA A 53 6.12 12.52 1.18
N PHE A 54 6.23 11.32 0.61
CA PHE A 54 5.29 10.85 -0.40
C PHE A 54 3.89 10.71 0.16
N GLU A 55 3.73 10.08 1.32
CA GLU A 55 2.41 9.92 1.93
C GLU A 55 1.76 11.26 2.28
N HIS A 56 2.52 12.26 2.69
CA HIS A 56 2.01 13.62 2.88
C HIS A 56 1.48 14.22 1.59
N ARG A 57 2.23 14.11 0.50
CA ARG A 57 1.80 14.63 -0.82
C ARG A 57 0.53 13.93 -1.28
N VAL A 58 0.44 12.63 -1.09
CA VAL A 58 -0.74 11.85 -1.44
C VAL A 58 -1.94 12.30 -0.62
N ALA A 59 -1.77 12.47 0.69
CA ALA A 59 -2.85 12.91 1.58
C ALA A 59 -3.37 14.30 1.19
N GLU A 60 -2.50 15.24 0.85
CA GLU A 60 -2.89 16.56 0.37
C GLU A 60 -3.73 16.47 -0.91
N LYS A 61 -3.28 15.68 -1.88
CA LYS A 61 -4.02 15.48 -3.12
C LYS A 61 -5.35 14.79 -2.88
N ALA A 62 -5.38 13.80 -2.01
CA ALA A 62 -6.61 13.08 -1.67
C ALA A 62 -7.66 14.03 -1.10
N ASN A 63 -7.27 14.95 -0.23
CA ASN A 63 -8.17 15.97 0.31
C ASN A 63 -8.62 16.96 -0.77
N GLU A 64 -7.70 17.39 -1.63
CA GLU A 64 -8.00 18.33 -2.71
C GLU A 64 -9.07 17.83 -3.68
N ILE A 65 -9.02 16.54 -4.04
CA ILE A 65 -9.96 15.95 -5.00
C ILE A 65 -11.15 15.26 -4.32
N HIS A 66 -11.30 15.41 -3.01
CA HIS A 66 -12.37 14.79 -2.21
C HIS A 66 -12.43 13.27 -2.43
N THR A 67 -11.33 12.61 -2.23
CA THR A 67 -11.18 11.17 -2.48
C THR A 67 -12.20 10.35 -1.68
N ARG A 68 -12.90 9.48 -2.37
CA ARG A 68 -13.87 8.54 -1.77
C ARG A 68 -13.35 7.10 -1.79
N ARG A 69 -12.35 6.83 -2.61
CA ARG A 69 -11.80 5.49 -2.80
C ARG A 69 -10.33 5.59 -3.15
N PHE A 70 -9.51 4.68 -2.58
CA PHE A 70 -8.10 4.60 -2.97
C PHE A 70 -7.58 3.16 -2.91
N ALA A 71 -6.48 2.92 -3.62
CA ALA A 71 -5.65 1.74 -3.48
C ALA A 71 -4.19 2.20 -3.35
N PHE A 72 -3.52 1.80 -2.28
CA PHE A 72 -2.11 2.11 -2.03
C PHE A 72 -1.34 0.79 -2.07
N VAL A 73 -0.37 0.68 -2.97
CA VAL A 73 0.28 -0.60 -3.30
C VAL A 73 1.80 -0.43 -3.27
N VAL A 74 2.48 -1.30 -2.51
CA VAL A 74 3.93 -1.22 -2.29
C VAL A 74 4.55 -2.62 -2.24
N PRO A 75 5.67 -2.88 -2.92
CA PRO A 75 6.41 -4.12 -2.73
C PRO A 75 7.02 -4.18 -1.33
N GLN A 76 6.94 -5.33 -0.69
CA GLN A 76 7.53 -5.60 0.63
C GLN A 76 8.05 -7.04 0.70
N VAL A 77 8.76 -7.35 1.76
CA VAL A 77 9.18 -8.73 2.08
C VAL A 77 8.53 -9.10 3.43
N TRP A 78 7.82 -10.22 3.44
CA TRP A 78 7.08 -10.67 4.61
C TRP A 78 7.54 -12.04 5.10
N VAL A 79 7.43 -12.24 6.41
CA VAL A 79 7.52 -13.56 7.04
C VAL A 79 6.18 -13.83 7.73
N PHE A 80 5.54 -14.94 7.35
CA PHE A 80 4.27 -15.35 7.93
C PHE A 80 4.54 -16.17 9.20
N GLY A 81 4.18 -15.62 10.37
CA GLY A 81 4.28 -16.26 11.65
C GLY A 81 2.91 -16.66 12.20
N GLU A 82 2.90 -17.25 13.40
CA GLU A 82 1.65 -17.56 14.08
C GLU A 82 0.97 -16.30 14.59
N GLY A 83 -0.17 -15.94 13.97
CA GLY A 83 -0.97 -14.79 14.38
C GLY A 83 -0.38 -13.42 14.06
N VAL A 84 0.77 -13.35 13.38
CA VAL A 84 1.43 -12.09 13.04
C VAL A 84 2.22 -12.24 11.74
N ILE A 85 2.32 -11.15 10.99
CA ILE A 85 3.15 -11.06 9.79
C ILE A 85 4.27 -10.06 10.08
N SER A 86 5.53 -10.45 9.87
CA SER A 86 6.67 -9.54 9.99
C SER A 86 7.02 -9.01 8.62
N GLY A 87 6.98 -7.68 8.45
CA GLY A 87 7.24 -7.03 7.18
C GLY A 87 8.48 -6.17 7.20
N ARG A 88 9.17 -6.09 6.07
CA ARG A 88 10.28 -5.17 5.85
C ARG A 88 10.29 -4.66 4.42
N ALA A 89 11.01 -3.56 4.21
CA ALA A 89 11.21 -3.02 2.87
C ALA A 89 12.04 -3.98 2.01
N VAL A 90 11.79 -3.97 0.72
CA VAL A 90 12.62 -4.67 -0.26
C VAL A 90 14.02 -4.05 -0.23
N SER A 91 15.05 -4.88 -0.31
CA SER A 91 16.44 -4.45 -0.33
C SER A 91 17.24 -5.28 -1.33
N ASN A 92 18.51 -4.90 -1.55
CA ASN A 92 19.42 -5.62 -2.44
C ASN A 92 19.97 -6.91 -1.81
N HIS A 93 19.66 -7.17 -0.54
CA HIS A 93 20.09 -8.39 0.14
C HIS A 93 19.27 -9.59 -0.33
N PRO A 94 19.85 -10.77 -0.47
CA PRO A 94 19.11 -11.99 -0.76
C PRO A 94 18.03 -12.25 0.29
N LEU A 95 16.95 -12.91 -0.13
CA LEU A 95 15.92 -13.35 0.81
C LEU A 95 16.50 -14.35 1.81
N ARG A 96 16.12 -14.20 3.07
CA ARG A 96 16.42 -15.16 4.12
C ARG A 96 15.40 -16.29 4.10
N GLU A 97 15.71 -17.38 4.80
CA GLU A 97 14.76 -18.49 4.95
C GLU A 97 13.44 -18.00 5.55
N GLY A 98 12.34 -18.41 4.94
CA GLY A 98 10.99 -18.03 5.37
C GLY A 98 10.50 -16.67 4.86
N GLU A 99 11.37 -15.89 4.22
CA GLU A 99 10.97 -14.60 3.65
C GLU A 99 10.29 -14.78 2.29
N GLN A 100 9.21 -14.03 2.08
CA GLN A 100 8.42 -14.02 0.85
C GLN A 100 8.32 -12.61 0.32
N GLU A 101 8.65 -12.41 -0.96
CA GLU A 101 8.36 -11.15 -1.63
C GLU A 101 6.86 -11.05 -1.88
N VAL A 102 6.29 -9.89 -1.56
CA VAL A 102 4.86 -9.62 -1.76
C VAL A 102 4.65 -8.22 -2.30
N ILE A 103 3.52 -8.03 -2.96
CA ILE A 103 2.97 -6.71 -3.23
C ILE A 103 1.92 -6.49 -2.15
N ALA A 104 2.23 -5.64 -1.17
CA ALA A 104 1.32 -5.31 -0.07
C ALA A 104 0.39 -4.18 -0.51
N TRP A 105 -0.88 -4.25 -0.09
CA TRP A 105 -1.82 -3.21 -0.46
C TRP A 105 -2.83 -2.93 0.65
N ILE A 106 -3.34 -1.69 0.62
CA ILE A 106 -4.50 -1.26 1.38
C ILE A 106 -5.48 -0.62 0.41
N THR A 107 -6.76 -0.93 0.57
CA THR A 107 -7.84 -0.27 -0.15
C THR A 107 -8.79 0.38 0.82
N TYR A 108 -9.40 1.46 0.39
CA TYR A 108 -10.39 2.22 1.13
C TYR A 108 -11.55 2.58 0.21
N ASP A 109 -12.76 2.47 0.74
CA ASP A 109 -13.98 2.96 0.12
C ASP A 109 -14.80 3.62 1.21
N ALA A 110 -15.23 4.87 0.98
CA ALA A 110 -15.96 5.65 1.98
C ALA A 110 -17.26 4.95 2.45
N ASP A 111 -17.84 4.10 1.63
CA ASP A 111 -19.07 3.38 1.92
C ASP A 111 -18.85 1.95 2.41
N ASP A 112 -17.70 1.35 2.12
CA ASP A 112 -17.43 -0.07 2.39
C ASP A 112 -16.29 -0.30 3.39
N GLY A 113 -15.48 0.72 3.68
CA GLY A 113 -14.41 0.63 4.66
C GLY A 113 -13.06 0.25 4.07
N VAL A 114 -12.25 -0.40 4.87
CA VAL A 114 -10.84 -0.67 4.60
C VAL A 114 -10.60 -2.17 4.46
N ASP A 115 -9.81 -2.55 3.47
CA ASP A 115 -9.29 -3.90 3.32
C ASP A 115 -7.76 -3.87 3.21
N TYR A 116 -7.10 -4.88 3.77
CA TYR A 116 -5.67 -5.09 3.68
C TYR A 116 -5.39 -6.42 3.00
N GLY A 117 -4.39 -6.44 2.15
CA GLY A 117 -4.05 -7.69 1.50
C GLY A 117 -2.67 -7.68 0.87
N TYR A 118 -2.41 -8.71 0.11
CA TYR A 118 -1.14 -8.88 -0.57
C TYR A 118 -1.30 -9.77 -1.78
N LEU A 119 -0.30 -9.70 -2.66
CA LEU A 119 -0.12 -10.60 -3.79
C LEU A 119 1.30 -11.14 -3.69
N PRO A 120 1.48 -12.46 -3.48
CA PRO A 120 2.82 -13.03 -3.39
C PRO A 120 3.44 -13.19 -4.77
N TYR A 121 4.76 -13.10 -4.85
CA TYR A 121 5.46 -13.44 -6.08
C TYR A 121 6.78 -14.14 -5.77
N THR A 122 7.21 -14.93 -6.71
CA THR A 122 8.49 -15.65 -6.67
C THR A 122 9.32 -15.24 -7.87
N ARG A 123 10.59 -15.61 -7.88
CA ARG A 123 11.46 -15.30 -9.01
C ARG A 123 11.97 -16.58 -9.64
N ARG A 124 12.02 -16.59 -10.97
CA ARG A 124 12.70 -17.63 -11.72
C ARG A 124 14.22 -17.48 -11.56
N PRO A 125 15.03 -18.50 -11.89
CA PRO A 125 16.49 -18.41 -11.79
C PRO A 125 17.11 -17.19 -12.48
N GLY A 126 16.48 -16.70 -13.55
CA GLY A 126 16.90 -15.48 -14.25
C GLY A 126 16.47 -14.17 -13.59
N GLY A 127 15.76 -14.22 -12.46
CA GLY A 127 15.28 -13.06 -11.73
C GLY A 127 13.90 -12.57 -12.12
N GLU A 128 13.26 -13.16 -13.11
CA GLU A 128 11.92 -12.79 -13.59
C GLU A 128 10.86 -13.12 -12.55
N PRO A 129 9.97 -12.17 -12.20
CA PRO A 129 8.90 -12.44 -11.23
C PRO A 129 7.78 -13.30 -11.80
N VAL A 130 7.21 -14.13 -10.95
CA VAL A 130 5.98 -14.90 -11.23
C VAL A 130 4.99 -14.52 -10.13
N PHE A 131 3.92 -13.81 -10.52
CA PHE A 131 2.93 -13.29 -9.58
C PHE A 131 1.83 -14.32 -9.31
N GLY A 132 1.43 -14.41 -8.03
CA GLY A 132 0.30 -15.21 -7.60
C GLY A 132 -1.00 -14.40 -7.61
N ASP A 133 -1.94 -14.80 -6.77
CA ASP A 133 -3.24 -14.16 -6.66
C ASP A 133 -3.31 -13.25 -5.44
N HIS A 134 -4.18 -12.24 -5.50
CA HIS A 134 -4.46 -11.37 -4.36
C HIS A 134 -5.13 -12.14 -3.23
N ALA A 135 -4.72 -11.86 -1.99
CA ALA A 135 -5.31 -12.43 -0.79
C ALA A 135 -5.51 -11.34 0.27
N LEU A 136 -6.59 -11.46 1.04
CA LEU A 136 -6.81 -10.61 2.21
C LEU A 136 -5.94 -11.11 3.35
N ILE A 137 -5.45 -10.18 4.18
CA ILE A 137 -4.72 -10.55 5.39
C ILE A 137 -5.69 -10.61 6.56
N THR A 138 -5.46 -11.59 7.43
CA THR A 138 -6.25 -11.82 8.64
C THR A 138 -5.43 -11.63 9.92
N ALA A 139 -4.14 -11.32 9.78
CA ALA A 139 -3.22 -11.10 10.88
C ALA A 139 -2.55 -9.72 10.74
N PRO A 140 -2.18 -9.06 11.85
CA PRO A 140 -1.48 -7.78 11.75
C PRO A 140 -0.08 -7.94 11.16
N VAL A 141 0.36 -6.90 10.46
CA VAL A 141 1.73 -6.79 9.96
C VAL A 141 2.53 -5.94 10.95
N GLU A 142 3.70 -6.42 11.34
CA GLU A 142 4.62 -5.71 12.23
C GLU A 142 5.96 -5.47 11.53
N PRO A 143 6.64 -4.36 11.81
CA PRO A 143 6.19 -3.27 12.68
C PRO A 143 4.97 -2.54 12.11
N TYR A 144 4.22 -1.89 12.98
CA TYR A 144 2.96 -1.23 12.61
C TYR A 144 3.11 -0.19 11.49
N ASP A 145 4.24 0.50 11.42
CA ASP A 145 4.58 1.46 10.37
C ASP A 145 4.97 0.80 9.04
N ALA A 146 5.01 -0.53 8.97
CA ALA A 146 5.15 -1.25 7.72
C ALA A 146 3.88 -1.22 6.85
N TYR A 147 2.74 -0.78 7.40
CA TYR A 147 1.52 -0.63 6.61
C TYR A 147 1.63 0.55 5.64
N PRO A 148 1.58 0.32 4.32
CA PRO A 148 1.57 1.42 3.36
C PRO A 148 0.24 2.17 3.44
N GLY A 149 0.26 3.48 3.16
CA GLY A 149 -0.96 4.27 3.06
C GLY A 149 -1.63 4.63 4.38
N ARG A 150 -0.99 4.37 5.50
CA ARG A 150 -1.54 4.65 6.82
C ARG A 150 -1.88 6.11 7.05
N MET A 151 -0.99 6.98 6.62
CA MET A 151 -1.18 8.42 6.74
C MET A 151 -2.32 8.91 5.86
N LEU A 152 -2.41 8.37 4.66
CA LEU A 152 -3.52 8.64 3.74
C LEU A 152 -4.85 8.21 4.34
N LEU A 153 -4.91 7.00 4.89
CA LEU A 153 -6.12 6.48 5.54
C LEU A 153 -6.56 7.40 6.67
N ARG A 154 -5.65 7.84 7.51
CA ARG A 154 -5.94 8.79 8.59
C ARG A 154 -6.53 10.09 8.05
N ALA A 155 -5.92 10.66 7.02
CA ALA A 155 -6.37 11.91 6.43
C ALA A 155 -7.81 11.84 5.92
N LEU A 156 -8.26 10.66 5.48
CA LEU A 156 -9.60 10.47 4.93
C LEU A 156 -10.63 9.99 5.95
N THR A 157 -10.19 9.40 7.05
CA THR A 157 -11.10 8.83 8.06
C THR A 157 -11.21 9.65 9.33
N GLU A 158 -10.22 10.46 9.66
CA GLU A 158 -10.28 11.35 10.82
C GLU A 158 -11.17 12.57 10.52
N ASP A 159 -12.12 12.83 11.41
CA ASP A 159 -12.96 13.99 11.33
C ASP A 159 -12.24 15.21 11.93
N PRO A 160 -11.89 16.24 11.15
CA PRO A 160 -11.26 17.45 11.67
C PRO A 160 -12.10 18.14 12.75
N GLY A 161 -13.44 18.06 12.64
CA GLY A 161 -14.33 18.62 13.65
C GLY A 161 -14.23 17.87 14.98
N GLY A 162 -14.17 16.54 14.93
CA GLY A 162 -13.98 15.71 16.11
C GLY A 162 -12.67 15.99 16.81
N THR A 163 -11.59 16.13 16.06
CA THR A 163 -10.28 16.46 16.60
C THR A 163 -10.28 17.83 17.29
N SER A 164 -10.93 18.82 16.68
CA SER A 164 -11.06 20.16 17.26
C SER A 164 -11.83 20.14 18.57
N LEU A 165 -12.91 19.34 18.63
CA LEU A 165 -13.70 19.21 19.85
C LEU A 165 -12.89 18.57 20.98
N ASP A 166 -12.07 17.61 20.67
CA ASP A 166 -11.19 16.95 21.66
C ASP A 166 -10.21 17.94 22.27
N HIS A 167 -9.75 18.92 21.51
CA HIS A 167 -8.87 19.97 22.00
C HIS A 167 -9.57 20.99 22.89
N GLU A 168 -10.85 21.19 22.71
CA GLU A 168 -11.65 22.13 23.51
C GLU A 168 -12.02 21.55 24.87
N LEU A 169 -11.96 20.24 24.98
CA LEU A 169 -12.29 19.52 26.20
C LEU A 169 -11.07 19.39 27.12
#